data_fd0e19ae9884b8393eec9e8b6dfecae8
#
_entry.id   fd0e19ae9884b8393eec9e8b6dfecae8
#
_cell.length_a   1.000
_cell.length_b   1.000
_cell.length_c   1.000
_cell.angle_alpha   90.00
_cell.angle_beta   90.00
_cell.angle_gamma   90.00
#
_symmetry.space_group_name_H-M   'P 1'
#
loop_
_entity.id
_entity.type
_entity.pdbx_description
1 polymer ?
#
loop_
_entity_poly.entity_id
_entity_poly.type
_entity_poly.pdbx_seq_one_letter_code
_entity_poly.pdbx_strand_id
1 'polypeptide(L)'
;MKRRSVFLTVILLAAIALCACGHRSEDTEITFSGTSATAKGAGAKSVKISGDTVTITRSGTYNISGTAKAQLVVDVEGGKAVYLNLNGVNLTCDSSSPVWIKNATLVCITLNAGSQNTITDRHLYTPPEDESTADTADVPSAAVYSRAPLLIDGKGKLTVNAESYNGISTSDTFTMKGGNLTITAEHHGIKGRDYVVISEGNLNIKCEGDGIKATNTEKPSLGYVNITGGNFYINADDEGIYAPSSISVSAGNMTVKSKKTALMALGTLNLKGGLIDIITDNPPLSAAQTDIGRDALITVNGQPYKP
;
A
#
# COMPACT_ATOMS: atom_id res chain seq x y z
N MET A 1 23.66 16.66 -41.58
CA MET A 1 23.68 15.40 -40.82
C MET A 1 22.80 15.56 -39.57
N LYS A 2 21.58 15.01 -39.59
CA LYS A 2 20.64 15.06 -38.46
C LYS A 2 20.91 13.86 -37.55
N ARG A 3 21.39 14.09 -36.33
CA ARG A 3 21.49 13.05 -35.29
C ARG A 3 20.08 12.81 -34.76
N ARG A 4 19.54 11.62 -35.04
CA ARG A 4 18.33 11.10 -34.38
C ARG A 4 18.71 10.61 -33.00
N SER A 5 18.20 11.26 -31.97
CA SER A 5 18.26 10.77 -30.60
C SER A 5 17.28 9.59 -30.48
N VAL A 6 17.81 8.40 -30.27
CA VAL A 6 17.03 7.20 -29.98
C VAL A 6 16.80 7.20 -28.49
N PHE A 7 15.57 7.58 -28.04
CA PHE A 7 15.13 7.32 -26.68
C PHE A 7 14.92 5.82 -26.54
N LEU A 8 15.83 5.17 -25.85
CA LEU A 8 15.72 3.77 -25.49
C LEU A 8 14.76 3.69 -24.28
N THR A 9 13.49 3.43 -24.57
CA THR A 9 12.48 3.12 -23.53
C THR A 9 12.81 1.72 -23.00
N VAL A 10 13.47 1.64 -21.88
CA VAL A 10 13.64 0.38 -21.14
C VAL A 10 12.30 0.03 -20.52
N ILE A 11 11.51 -0.75 -21.24
CA ILE A 11 10.34 -1.43 -20.70
C ILE A 11 10.88 -2.56 -19.83
N LEU A 12 10.95 -2.31 -18.53
CA LEU A 12 11.17 -3.36 -17.55
C LEU A 12 9.89 -4.20 -17.49
N LEU A 13 9.82 -5.25 -18.33
CA LEU A 13 8.82 -6.30 -18.20
C LEU A 13 9.12 -7.07 -16.92
N ALA A 14 8.65 -6.56 -15.77
CA ALA A 14 8.49 -7.38 -14.60
C ALA A 14 7.45 -8.45 -14.96
N ALA A 15 7.85 -9.71 -14.87
CA ALA A 15 6.97 -10.86 -15.09
C ALA A 15 5.76 -10.76 -14.16
N ILE A 16 4.66 -10.26 -14.70
CA ILE A 16 3.38 -10.17 -14.01
C ILE A 16 2.81 -11.59 -14.03
N ALA A 17 3.15 -12.38 -13.00
CA ALA A 17 2.39 -13.60 -12.74
C ALA A 17 0.96 -13.15 -12.42
N LEU A 18 0.03 -13.52 -13.30
CA LEU A 18 -1.40 -13.40 -13.02
C LEU A 18 -1.66 -14.15 -11.71
N CYS A 19 -2.07 -13.44 -10.68
CA CYS A 19 -2.61 -14.01 -9.46
C CYS A 19 -4.00 -14.56 -9.78
N ALA A 20 -4.07 -15.66 -10.53
CA ALA A 20 -5.30 -16.39 -10.76
C ALA A 20 -5.56 -17.24 -9.52
N CYS A 21 -6.39 -16.74 -8.61
CA CYS A 21 -6.90 -17.50 -7.47
C CYS A 21 -7.77 -18.67 -7.93
N GLY A 22 -7.14 -19.79 -8.23
CA GLY A 22 -7.80 -21.10 -8.26
C GLY A 22 -7.55 -21.79 -6.94
N HIS A 23 -8.60 -22.17 -6.22
CA HIS A 23 -8.50 -23.01 -5.03
C HIS A 23 -7.76 -24.30 -5.40
N ARG A 24 -6.53 -24.46 -4.89
CA ARG A 24 -5.75 -25.70 -5.06
C ARG A 24 -5.89 -26.53 -3.80
N SER A 25 -5.94 -27.84 -3.94
CA SER A 25 -6.05 -28.82 -2.85
C SER A 25 -4.87 -28.79 -1.87
N GLU A 26 -3.89 -27.93 -2.10
CA GLU A 26 -2.69 -27.74 -1.29
C GLU A 26 -2.73 -26.46 -0.43
N ASP A 27 -3.81 -25.68 -0.50
CA ASP A 27 -3.93 -24.43 0.22
C ASP A 27 -3.99 -24.67 1.73
N THR A 28 -3.39 -23.78 2.48
CA THR A 28 -3.40 -23.77 3.94
C THR A 28 -4.48 -22.85 4.44
N GLU A 29 -5.36 -23.34 5.26
CA GLU A 29 -6.39 -22.55 5.94
C GLU A 29 -5.87 -22.10 7.31
N ILE A 30 -5.96 -20.80 7.58
CA ILE A 30 -5.73 -20.21 8.90
C ILE A 30 -7.02 -19.56 9.35
N THR A 31 -7.57 -20.06 10.47
CA THR A 31 -8.79 -19.51 11.05
C THR A 31 -8.50 -18.91 12.41
N PHE A 32 -8.61 -17.59 12.52
CA PHE A 32 -8.42 -16.83 13.75
C PHE A 32 -9.63 -16.94 14.67
N SER A 33 -9.42 -17.09 15.98
CA SER A 33 -10.46 -17.13 16.99
C SER A 33 -9.95 -16.68 18.36
N GLY A 34 -10.61 -15.70 18.97
CA GLY A 34 -10.25 -15.19 20.29
C GLY A 34 -8.87 -14.51 20.29
N THR A 35 -7.88 -15.15 20.86
CA THR A 35 -6.47 -14.67 20.91
C THR A 35 -5.52 -15.63 20.22
N SER A 36 -5.99 -16.48 19.31
CA SER A 36 -5.18 -17.49 18.66
C SER A 36 -5.73 -17.84 17.28
N ALA A 37 -5.22 -18.90 16.66
CA ALA A 37 -5.73 -19.43 15.41
C ALA A 37 -5.60 -20.95 15.35
N THR A 38 -6.20 -21.54 14.32
CA THR A 38 -5.93 -22.93 13.91
C THR A 38 -5.43 -22.93 12.47
N ALA A 39 -4.55 -23.88 12.14
CA ALA A 39 -4.07 -24.08 10.77
C ALA A 39 -4.40 -25.49 10.29
N LYS A 40 -4.94 -25.63 9.07
CA LYS A 40 -5.29 -26.89 8.41
C LYS A 40 -4.77 -26.91 6.97
N GLY A 41 -4.68 -28.08 6.36
CA GLY A 41 -4.22 -28.27 4.98
C GLY A 41 -2.75 -28.66 4.90
N ALA A 42 -2.24 -28.78 3.68
CA ALA A 42 -0.90 -29.33 3.42
C ALA A 42 0.24 -28.51 4.01
N GLY A 43 0.08 -27.18 4.06
CA GLY A 43 1.07 -26.26 4.62
C GLY A 43 0.90 -25.96 6.11
N ALA A 44 -0.02 -26.61 6.83
CA ALA A 44 -0.30 -26.31 8.24
C ALA A 44 0.95 -26.40 9.15
N LYS A 45 1.88 -27.30 8.82
CA LYS A 45 3.17 -27.42 9.54
C LYS A 45 4.09 -26.21 9.38
N SER A 46 3.83 -25.36 8.41
CA SER A 46 4.55 -24.12 8.14
C SER A 46 3.96 -22.91 8.86
N VAL A 47 2.90 -23.13 9.62
CA VAL A 47 2.24 -22.11 10.46
C VAL A 47 2.58 -22.42 11.92
N LYS A 48 3.36 -21.54 12.54
CA LYS A 48 3.67 -21.62 13.97
C LYS A 48 2.69 -20.72 14.72
N ILE A 49 2.04 -21.26 15.75
CA ILE A 49 1.10 -20.53 16.60
C ILE A 49 1.66 -20.51 18.01
N SER A 50 1.90 -19.32 18.54
CA SER A 50 2.45 -19.10 19.88
C SER A 50 1.70 -17.96 20.56
N GLY A 51 0.80 -18.30 21.47
CA GLY A 51 -0.09 -17.30 22.08
C GLY A 51 -0.97 -16.63 21.03
N ASP A 52 -0.88 -15.31 20.96
CA ASP A 52 -1.58 -14.44 20.00
C ASP A 52 -0.81 -14.23 18.69
N THR A 53 0.37 -14.81 18.53
CA THR A 53 1.19 -14.64 17.32
C THR A 53 1.12 -15.87 16.42
N VAL A 54 0.73 -15.64 15.17
CA VAL A 54 0.64 -16.65 14.11
C VAL A 54 1.70 -16.36 13.06
N THR A 55 2.70 -17.23 12.91
CA THR A 55 3.83 -17.03 12.00
C THR A 55 3.78 -17.99 10.84
N ILE A 56 3.73 -17.48 9.62
CA ILE A 56 3.93 -18.23 8.38
C ILE A 56 5.43 -18.31 8.10
N THR A 57 5.97 -19.53 7.96
CA THR A 57 7.42 -19.77 7.81
C THR A 57 7.82 -20.36 6.47
N ARG A 58 6.89 -20.55 5.54
CA ARG A 58 7.17 -21.02 4.17
C ARG A 58 6.30 -20.29 3.16
N SER A 59 6.81 -20.19 1.94
CA SER A 59 6.04 -19.74 0.77
C SER A 59 4.86 -20.69 0.48
N GLY A 60 3.79 -20.12 -0.03
CA GLY A 60 2.56 -20.86 -0.34
C GLY A 60 1.35 -19.95 -0.37
N THR A 61 0.18 -20.58 -0.47
CA THR A 61 -1.13 -19.91 -0.44
C THR A 61 -1.81 -20.20 0.89
N TYR A 62 -2.25 -19.14 1.55
CA TYR A 62 -2.89 -19.17 2.86
C TYR A 62 -4.25 -18.49 2.78
N ASN A 63 -5.31 -19.25 2.97
CA ASN A 63 -6.69 -18.75 3.08
C ASN A 63 -6.95 -18.37 4.53
N ILE A 64 -7.20 -17.09 4.77
CA ILE A 64 -7.20 -16.52 6.11
C ILE A 64 -8.59 -15.95 6.42
N SER A 65 -9.15 -16.35 7.57
CA SER A 65 -10.47 -15.95 8.02
C SER A 65 -10.55 -15.84 9.53
N GLY A 66 -11.67 -15.31 10.03
CA GLY A 66 -12.01 -15.31 11.45
C GLY A 66 -11.60 -14.03 12.18
N THR A 67 -11.87 -13.98 13.48
CA THR A 67 -11.71 -12.80 14.33
C THR A 67 -10.84 -13.12 15.52
N ALA A 68 -9.80 -12.32 15.73
CA ALA A 68 -8.92 -12.48 16.89
C ALA A 68 -8.26 -11.15 17.31
N LYS A 69 -7.90 -11.11 18.59
CA LYS A 69 -6.87 -10.19 19.07
C LYS A 69 -5.51 -10.89 18.95
N ALA A 70 -4.89 -10.74 17.79
CA ALA A 70 -3.72 -11.51 17.39
C ALA A 70 -2.91 -10.80 16.31
N GLN A 71 -1.66 -11.26 16.14
CA GLN A 71 -0.73 -10.83 15.11
C GLN A 71 -0.53 -11.94 14.07
N LEU A 72 -0.54 -11.57 12.80
CA LEU A 72 -0.08 -12.40 11.69
C LEU A 72 1.32 -11.97 11.26
N VAL A 73 2.27 -12.86 11.35
CA VAL A 73 3.66 -12.65 10.92
C VAL A 73 3.96 -13.50 9.69
N VAL A 74 4.59 -12.90 8.68
CA VAL A 74 5.18 -13.62 7.55
C VAL A 74 6.70 -13.54 7.71
N ASP A 75 7.34 -14.69 7.93
CA ASP A 75 8.79 -14.80 8.13
C ASP A 75 9.33 -15.98 7.30
N VAL A 76 9.55 -15.72 6.00
CA VAL A 76 9.89 -16.74 4.99
C VAL A 76 11.25 -16.42 4.40
N GLU A 77 12.28 -17.05 4.93
CA GLU A 77 13.65 -16.91 4.44
C GLU A 77 13.87 -17.68 3.13
N GLY A 78 14.61 -17.07 2.19
CA GLY A 78 15.02 -17.70 0.92
C GLY A 78 13.90 -18.25 0.06
N GLY A 79 12.67 -17.83 0.34
CA GLY A 79 11.47 -18.40 -0.24
C GLY A 79 11.02 -17.77 -1.56
N LYS A 80 9.91 -18.31 -2.07
CA LYS A 80 9.10 -17.75 -3.15
C LYS A 80 8.08 -16.76 -2.56
N ALA A 81 7.15 -16.27 -3.39
CA ALA A 81 6.07 -15.41 -2.94
C ALA A 81 5.13 -16.10 -1.92
N VAL A 82 4.54 -15.30 -1.04
CA VAL A 82 3.48 -15.70 -0.11
C VAL A 82 2.18 -15.07 -0.55
N TYR A 83 1.12 -15.88 -0.66
CA TYR A 83 -0.21 -15.45 -1.07
C TYR A 83 -1.15 -15.54 0.12
N LEU A 84 -1.66 -14.40 0.56
CA LEU A 84 -2.60 -14.27 1.68
C LEU A 84 -3.99 -13.94 1.12
N ASN A 85 -4.87 -14.93 1.04
CA ASN A 85 -6.24 -14.76 0.59
C ASN A 85 -7.12 -14.40 1.79
N LEU A 86 -7.52 -13.15 1.92
CA LEU A 86 -8.35 -12.68 3.03
C LEU A 86 -9.83 -12.93 2.75
N ASN A 87 -10.47 -13.67 3.64
CA ASN A 87 -11.86 -14.07 3.51
C ASN A 87 -12.63 -13.87 4.83
N GLY A 88 -12.88 -12.62 5.21
CA GLY A 88 -13.55 -12.28 6.45
C GLY A 88 -12.62 -12.31 7.66
N VAL A 89 -11.45 -11.68 7.52
CA VAL A 89 -10.48 -11.52 8.60
C VAL A 89 -10.78 -10.28 9.40
N ASN A 90 -10.76 -10.40 10.73
CA ASN A 90 -10.82 -9.25 11.64
C ASN A 90 -9.72 -9.43 12.71
N LEU A 91 -8.61 -8.72 12.53
CA LEU A 91 -7.46 -8.74 13.44
C LEU A 91 -7.33 -7.42 14.17
N THR A 92 -7.13 -7.49 15.47
CA THR A 92 -6.72 -6.37 16.32
C THR A 92 -5.45 -6.75 17.08
N CYS A 93 -4.47 -5.86 17.15
CA CYS A 93 -3.27 -6.07 17.93
C CYS A 93 -2.93 -4.82 18.75
N ASP A 94 -2.62 -5.01 20.04
CA ASP A 94 -2.26 -3.90 20.94
C ASP A 94 -0.76 -3.86 21.26
N SER A 95 0.00 -4.85 20.80
CA SER A 95 1.42 -5.02 21.15
C SER A 95 2.38 -4.81 19.97
N SER A 96 1.86 -4.84 18.73
CA SER A 96 2.64 -4.73 17.50
C SER A 96 1.71 -4.56 16.29
N SER A 97 2.27 -4.42 15.08
CA SER A 97 1.50 -4.49 13.82
C SER A 97 0.64 -5.75 13.76
N PRO A 98 -0.66 -5.66 13.54
CA PRO A 98 -1.51 -6.84 13.34
C PRO A 98 -1.07 -7.72 12.16
N VAL A 99 -0.50 -7.14 11.12
CA VAL A 99 0.10 -7.86 9.98
C VAL A 99 1.53 -7.38 9.79
N TRP A 100 2.49 -8.25 10.09
CA TRP A 100 3.91 -7.96 9.98
C TRP A 100 4.63 -8.92 9.03
N ILE A 101 5.06 -8.41 7.89
CA ILE A 101 5.86 -9.14 6.91
C ILE A 101 7.33 -8.83 7.17
N LYS A 102 8.02 -9.75 7.86
CA LYS A 102 9.45 -9.66 8.20
C LYS A 102 10.33 -10.01 7.02
N ASN A 103 10.09 -11.18 6.44
CA ASN A 103 10.87 -11.72 5.33
C ASN A 103 9.94 -12.40 4.33
N ALA A 104 10.09 -12.04 3.06
CA ALA A 104 9.51 -12.71 1.90
C ALA A 104 10.18 -12.17 0.63
N THR A 105 10.04 -12.87 -0.50
CA THR A 105 10.41 -12.32 -1.81
C THR A 105 9.34 -11.35 -2.33
N LEU A 106 8.08 -11.64 -2.00
CA LEU A 106 6.89 -10.86 -2.33
C LEU A 106 5.74 -11.36 -1.46
N VAL A 107 4.90 -10.47 -0.98
CA VAL A 107 3.61 -10.84 -0.40
C VAL A 107 2.48 -10.29 -1.24
N CYS A 108 1.57 -11.18 -1.64
CA CYS A 108 0.33 -10.83 -2.31
C CYS A 108 -0.83 -11.00 -1.34
N ILE A 109 -1.53 -9.93 -1.04
CA ILE A 109 -2.79 -9.94 -0.30
C ILE A 109 -3.93 -9.90 -1.31
N THR A 110 -4.71 -10.98 -1.39
CA THR A 110 -5.92 -11.04 -2.22
C THR A 110 -7.16 -10.85 -1.37
N LEU A 111 -7.95 -9.84 -1.68
CA LEU A 111 -9.24 -9.59 -1.04
C LEU A 111 -10.31 -10.41 -1.78
N ASN A 112 -10.75 -11.51 -1.19
CA ASN A 112 -11.73 -12.39 -1.83
C ASN A 112 -13.04 -11.65 -2.12
N ALA A 113 -13.64 -11.93 -3.26
CA ALA A 113 -14.87 -11.27 -3.68
C ALA A 113 -15.98 -11.45 -2.61
N GLY A 114 -16.64 -10.34 -2.24
CA GLY A 114 -17.66 -10.32 -1.20
C GLY A 114 -17.13 -10.36 0.24
N SER A 115 -15.84 -10.58 0.46
CA SER A 115 -15.27 -10.56 1.80
C SER A 115 -15.17 -9.14 2.36
N GLN A 116 -15.31 -9.04 3.69
CA GLN A 116 -15.05 -7.82 4.46
C GLN A 116 -13.99 -8.15 5.48
N ASN A 117 -12.86 -7.46 5.39
CA ASN A 117 -11.69 -7.69 6.22
C ASN A 117 -11.38 -6.43 7.00
N THR A 118 -10.94 -6.57 8.23
CA THR A 118 -10.56 -5.45 9.12
C THR A 118 -9.23 -5.75 9.78
N ILE A 119 -8.34 -4.78 9.78
CA ILE A 119 -7.06 -4.82 10.48
C ILE A 119 -6.99 -3.57 11.35
N THR A 120 -6.90 -3.74 12.66
CA THR A 120 -6.86 -2.64 13.63
C THR A 120 -5.58 -2.73 14.46
N ASP A 121 -4.77 -1.70 14.36
CA ASP A 121 -3.54 -1.54 15.11
C ASP A 121 -3.79 -0.56 16.27
N ARG A 122 -3.54 -1.03 17.49
CA ARG A 122 -3.68 -0.26 18.73
C ARG A 122 -2.38 -0.20 19.52
N HIS A 123 -1.28 -0.73 18.97
CA HIS A 123 -0.02 -0.61 19.68
C HIS A 123 0.48 0.82 19.64
N LEU A 124 1.08 1.27 20.73
CA LEU A 124 1.71 2.59 20.77
C LEU A 124 3.07 2.53 20.08
N TYR A 125 3.14 3.13 18.90
CA TYR A 125 4.39 3.28 18.18
C TYR A 125 5.10 4.57 18.61
N THR A 126 6.37 4.44 18.98
CA THR A 126 7.23 5.60 19.21
C THR A 126 8.18 5.74 18.03
N PRO A 127 7.98 6.73 17.14
CA PRO A 127 8.88 6.92 16.02
C PRO A 127 10.30 7.23 16.52
N PRO A 128 11.35 6.80 15.81
CA PRO A 128 12.71 7.23 16.10
C PRO A 128 12.83 8.74 15.88
N GLU A 129 13.77 9.37 16.58
CA GLU A 129 14.03 10.83 16.45
C GLU A 129 14.37 11.23 15.00
N ASP A 130 14.96 10.33 14.24
CA ASP A 130 15.25 10.49 12.80
C ASP A 130 14.36 9.55 12.00
N GLU A 131 13.35 10.10 11.30
CA GLU A 131 12.45 9.35 10.43
C GLU A 131 13.17 8.56 9.32
N SER A 132 14.37 8.97 8.91
CA SER A 132 15.17 8.25 7.91
C SER A 132 15.59 6.86 8.40
N THR A 133 15.64 6.65 9.71
CA THR A 133 15.98 5.38 10.34
C THR A 133 14.75 4.50 10.63
N ALA A 134 13.54 5.04 10.51
CA ALA A 134 12.30 4.32 10.81
C ALA A 134 12.13 3.06 9.94
N ASP A 135 12.56 3.11 8.68
CA ASP A 135 12.46 1.99 7.74
C ASP A 135 13.51 0.89 8.00
N THR A 136 14.55 1.18 8.76
CA THR A 136 15.62 0.21 9.14
C THR A 136 15.41 -0.36 10.54
N ALA A 137 14.57 0.27 11.36
CA ALA A 137 14.25 -0.20 12.70
C ALA A 137 13.52 -1.56 12.63
N ASP A 138 13.83 -2.46 13.57
CA ASP A 138 13.16 -3.77 13.67
C ASP A 138 11.79 -3.69 14.37
N VAL A 139 11.20 -2.49 14.35
CA VAL A 139 9.91 -2.20 14.96
C VAL A 139 8.92 -1.84 13.84
N PRO A 140 7.85 -2.60 13.68
CA PRO A 140 6.85 -2.32 12.65
C PRO A 140 6.09 -1.03 12.95
N SER A 141 5.97 -0.17 11.94
CA SER A 141 5.43 1.19 12.05
C SER A 141 4.11 1.38 11.31
N ALA A 142 3.29 0.33 11.16
CA ALA A 142 2.02 0.40 10.46
C ALA A 142 1.09 -0.75 10.87
N ALA A 143 -0.20 -0.60 10.66
CA ALA A 143 -1.16 -1.68 10.86
C ALA A 143 -0.88 -2.87 9.92
N VAL A 144 -0.47 -2.59 8.69
CA VAL A 144 0.13 -3.57 7.77
C VAL A 144 1.55 -3.11 7.46
N TYR A 145 2.53 -3.74 8.08
CA TYR A 145 3.95 -3.41 7.86
C TYR A 145 4.68 -4.50 7.08
N SER A 146 5.42 -4.11 6.05
CA SER A 146 6.15 -5.03 5.21
C SER A 146 7.59 -4.59 4.96
N ARG A 147 8.53 -5.54 5.09
CA ARG A 147 9.92 -5.38 4.63
C ARG A 147 10.15 -5.94 3.23
N ALA A 148 9.12 -6.51 2.63
CA ALA A 148 9.14 -7.08 1.28
C ALA A 148 8.20 -6.30 0.36
N PRO A 149 8.33 -6.44 -0.96
CA PRO A 149 7.32 -5.99 -1.90
C PRO A 149 5.92 -6.45 -1.48
N LEU A 150 4.98 -5.51 -1.41
CA LEU A 150 3.60 -5.77 -1.02
C LEU A 150 2.65 -5.46 -2.17
N LEU A 151 1.85 -6.45 -2.56
CA LEU A 151 0.82 -6.32 -3.58
C LEU A 151 -0.55 -6.58 -2.96
N ILE A 152 -1.51 -5.69 -3.23
CA ILE A 152 -2.92 -5.89 -2.88
C ILE A 152 -3.75 -6.00 -4.15
N ASP A 153 -4.62 -7.02 -4.22
CA ASP A 153 -5.50 -7.29 -5.35
C ASP A 153 -6.84 -7.87 -4.88
N GLY A 154 -7.74 -8.11 -5.80
CA GLY A 154 -9.03 -8.78 -5.57
C GLY A 154 -10.22 -7.83 -5.68
N LYS A 155 -11.39 -8.29 -5.18
CA LYS A 155 -12.66 -7.55 -5.28
C LYS A 155 -13.36 -7.36 -3.93
N GLY A 156 -12.76 -7.86 -2.85
CA GLY A 156 -13.27 -7.71 -1.49
C GLY A 156 -12.98 -6.33 -0.90
N LYS A 157 -13.28 -6.19 0.39
CA LYS A 157 -13.03 -4.96 1.16
C LYS A 157 -11.96 -5.20 2.22
N LEU A 158 -11.13 -4.19 2.45
CA LEU A 158 -10.19 -4.13 3.55
C LEU A 158 -10.32 -2.77 4.25
N THR A 159 -10.64 -2.80 5.53
CA THR A 159 -10.58 -1.64 6.41
C THR A 159 -9.33 -1.74 7.26
N VAL A 160 -8.52 -0.69 7.25
CA VAL A 160 -7.29 -0.56 8.05
C VAL A 160 -7.46 0.61 9.01
N ASN A 161 -7.38 0.34 10.30
CA ASN A 161 -7.41 1.35 11.35
C ASN A 161 -6.07 1.33 12.06
N ALA A 162 -5.27 2.37 11.88
CA ALA A 162 -3.97 2.54 12.53
C ALA A 162 -4.10 3.67 13.57
N GLU A 163 -4.36 3.25 14.81
CA GLU A 163 -4.63 4.18 15.93
C GLU A 163 -3.35 4.78 16.53
N SER A 164 -2.20 4.59 15.89
CA SER A 164 -0.93 5.07 16.41
C SER A 164 0.03 5.61 15.36
N TYR A 165 0.04 5.07 14.13
CA TYR A 165 0.99 5.53 13.13
C TYR A 165 0.48 5.31 11.69
N ASN A 166 1.23 4.60 10.82
CA ASN A 166 0.85 4.45 9.41
C ASN A 166 -0.25 3.38 9.20
N GLY A 167 -1.08 3.55 8.19
CA GLY A 167 -2.04 2.55 7.78
C GLY A 167 -1.36 1.33 7.18
N ILE A 168 -0.75 1.50 6.00
CA ILE A 168 0.04 0.47 5.30
C ILE A 168 1.42 1.05 5.02
N SER A 169 2.47 0.35 5.42
CA SER A 169 3.84 0.78 5.14
C SER A 169 4.70 -0.38 4.65
N THR A 170 5.52 -0.13 3.64
CA THR A 170 6.54 -1.09 3.21
C THR A 170 7.90 -0.39 3.04
N SER A 171 8.97 -1.04 3.50
CA SER A 171 10.35 -0.62 3.23
C SER A 171 10.86 -1.05 1.85
N ASP A 172 9.96 -1.49 0.98
CA ASP A 172 10.19 -1.84 -0.41
C ASP A 172 9.11 -1.17 -1.29
N THR A 173 8.43 -1.88 -2.13
CA THR A 173 7.43 -1.39 -3.08
C THR A 173 6.01 -1.71 -2.63
N PHE A 174 5.08 -0.79 -2.86
CA PHE A 174 3.65 -1.03 -2.72
C PHE A 174 2.97 -1.02 -4.08
N THR A 175 2.16 -2.04 -4.35
CA THR A 175 1.35 -2.13 -5.57
C THR A 175 -0.10 -2.47 -5.23
N MET A 176 -1.06 -1.73 -5.79
CA MET A 176 -2.48 -2.03 -5.72
C MET A 176 -3.04 -2.26 -7.12
N LYS A 177 -3.66 -3.43 -7.34
CA LYS A 177 -4.26 -3.85 -8.61
C LYS A 177 -5.77 -4.04 -8.53
N GLY A 178 -6.35 -3.86 -7.36
CA GLY A 178 -7.78 -4.04 -7.13
C GLY A 178 -8.16 -3.91 -5.66
N GLY A 179 -9.41 -4.24 -5.35
CA GLY A 179 -9.95 -4.19 -4.01
C GLY A 179 -10.58 -2.85 -3.64
N ASN A 180 -11.23 -2.84 -2.47
CA ASN A 180 -11.83 -1.66 -1.88
C ASN A 180 -11.17 -1.43 -0.52
N LEU A 181 -10.24 -0.47 -0.46
CA LEU A 181 -9.48 -0.14 0.73
C LEU A 181 -10.07 1.09 1.40
N THR A 182 -10.29 1.01 2.71
CA THR A 182 -10.58 2.16 3.57
C THR A 182 -9.52 2.20 4.65
N ILE A 183 -8.79 3.31 4.74
CA ILE A 183 -7.66 3.48 5.64
C ILE A 183 -7.90 4.71 6.52
N THR A 184 -7.81 4.52 7.83
CA THR A 184 -7.73 5.62 8.81
C THR A 184 -6.41 5.46 9.55
N ALA A 185 -5.59 6.52 9.60
CA ALA A 185 -4.26 6.48 10.18
C ALA A 185 -3.92 7.80 10.90
N GLU A 186 -3.24 7.68 12.03
CA GLU A 186 -2.69 8.82 12.80
C GLU A 186 -1.45 9.44 12.14
N HIS A 187 -0.88 8.80 11.11
CA HIS A 187 0.22 9.33 10.33
C HIS A 187 -0.07 9.11 8.83
N HIS A 188 0.78 8.44 8.05
CA HIS A 188 0.53 8.28 6.62
C HIS A 188 -0.51 7.19 6.32
N GLY A 189 -1.31 7.39 5.29
CA GLY A 189 -2.26 6.39 4.81
C GLY A 189 -1.54 5.18 4.20
N ILE A 190 -0.83 5.39 3.10
CA ILE A 190 0.01 4.39 2.42
C ILE A 190 1.41 4.95 2.24
N LYS A 191 2.42 4.21 2.72
CA LYS A 191 3.84 4.53 2.55
C LYS A 191 4.54 3.38 1.83
N GLY A 192 5.18 3.66 0.70
CA GLY A 192 6.10 2.75 0.02
C GLY A 192 7.48 3.38 -0.07
N ARG A 193 8.55 2.70 0.38
CA ARG A 193 9.87 3.31 0.28
C ARG A 193 10.26 3.51 -1.17
N ASP A 194 10.35 2.44 -1.93
CA ASP A 194 10.88 2.50 -3.28
C ASP A 194 9.89 3.09 -4.28
N TYR A 195 8.63 2.67 -4.22
CA TYR A 195 7.56 3.28 -5.00
C TYR A 195 6.16 2.85 -4.53
N VAL A 196 5.17 3.62 -4.97
CA VAL A 196 3.75 3.27 -4.88
C VAL A 196 3.17 3.23 -6.29
N VAL A 197 2.59 2.09 -6.69
CA VAL A 197 1.89 1.92 -7.98
C VAL A 197 0.45 1.50 -7.73
N ILE A 198 -0.49 2.23 -8.31
CA ILE A 198 -1.91 1.90 -8.22
C ILE A 198 -2.51 1.89 -9.63
N SER A 199 -3.05 0.74 -10.03
CA SER A 199 -3.62 0.56 -11.37
C SER A 199 -5.14 0.46 -11.37
N GLU A 200 -5.73 -0.06 -10.31
CA GLU A 200 -7.18 -0.26 -10.18
C GLU A 200 -7.61 -0.25 -8.71
N GLY A 201 -8.94 -0.30 -8.48
CA GLY A 201 -9.56 -0.41 -7.17
C GLY A 201 -10.15 0.89 -6.65
N ASN A 202 -10.71 0.83 -5.45
CA ASN A 202 -11.26 1.98 -4.75
C ASN A 202 -10.44 2.21 -3.47
N LEU A 203 -10.02 3.43 -3.25
CA LEU A 203 -9.18 3.80 -2.13
C LEU A 203 -9.77 5.00 -1.41
N ASN A 204 -10.10 4.84 -0.13
CA ASN A 204 -10.55 5.89 0.74
C ASN A 204 -9.55 6.03 1.89
N ILE A 205 -8.86 7.16 1.97
CA ILE A 205 -7.87 7.44 3.00
C ILE A 205 -8.30 8.66 3.81
N LYS A 206 -8.22 8.52 5.13
CA LYS A 206 -8.23 9.62 6.08
C LYS A 206 -7.00 9.49 6.98
N CYS A 207 -6.12 10.51 7.01
CA CYS A 207 -4.89 10.44 7.79
C CYS A 207 -4.42 11.83 8.23
N GLU A 208 -3.56 11.86 9.27
CA GLU A 208 -2.95 13.11 9.77
C GLU A 208 -1.63 13.45 9.04
N GLY A 209 -0.95 12.48 8.45
CA GLY A 209 0.21 12.68 7.57
C GLY A 209 -0.19 12.73 6.09
N ASP A 210 0.73 12.26 5.22
CA ASP A 210 0.47 12.17 3.77
C ASP A 210 -0.52 11.06 3.45
N GLY A 211 -1.37 11.29 2.49
CA GLY A 211 -2.31 10.27 2.02
C GLY A 211 -1.58 9.09 1.39
N ILE A 212 -0.75 9.36 0.38
CA ILE A 212 0.12 8.39 -0.29
C ILE A 212 1.52 8.97 -0.35
N LYS A 213 2.53 8.18 0.08
CA LYS A 213 3.92 8.63 0.17
C LYS A 213 4.89 7.61 -0.42
N ALA A 214 5.79 8.07 -1.29
CA ALA A 214 7.04 7.38 -1.59
C ALA A 214 8.20 8.07 -0.86
N THR A 215 9.28 7.34 -0.49
CA THR A 215 10.32 7.94 0.37
C THR A 215 11.76 7.75 -0.09
N ASN A 216 12.02 6.93 -1.13
CA ASN A 216 13.39 6.70 -1.59
C ASN A 216 13.99 7.93 -2.26
N THR A 217 15.01 8.50 -1.63
CA THR A 217 15.82 9.62 -2.16
C THR A 217 17.19 9.19 -2.66
N GLU A 218 17.59 7.93 -2.41
CA GLU A 218 18.93 7.45 -2.70
C GLU A 218 19.13 7.10 -4.19
N LYS A 219 18.07 6.60 -4.84
CA LYS A 219 18.12 6.16 -6.22
C LYS A 219 17.18 6.97 -7.10
N PRO A 220 17.68 7.70 -8.12
CA PRO A 220 16.84 8.54 -9.00
C PRO A 220 15.71 7.80 -9.75
N SER A 221 15.83 6.48 -9.89
CA SER A 221 14.81 5.62 -10.53
C SER A 221 13.73 5.14 -9.57
N LEU A 222 13.83 5.45 -8.29
CA LEU A 222 12.90 5.08 -7.24
C LEU A 222 12.25 6.34 -6.62
N GLY A 223 11.50 6.18 -5.55
CA GLY A 223 10.85 7.29 -4.87
C GLY A 223 9.73 7.93 -5.69
N TYR A 224 8.96 7.14 -6.43
CA TYR A 224 7.87 7.65 -7.27
C TYR A 224 6.50 7.09 -6.87
N VAL A 225 5.46 7.84 -7.24
CA VAL A 225 4.07 7.40 -7.22
C VAL A 225 3.53 7.35 -8.64
N ASN A 226 2.97 6.20 -9.06
CA ASN A 226 2.40 6.03 -10.39
C ASN A 226 0.96 5.52 -10.29
N ILE A 227 0.02 6.28 -10.84
CA ILE A 227 -1.42 5.99 -10.85
C ILE A 227 -1.87 5.85 -12.30
N THR A 228 -2.38 4.68 -12.65
CA THR A 228 -2.84 4.35 -13.99
C THR A 228 -4.34 4.05 -14.05
N GLY A 229 -5.04 4.11 -12.93
CA GLY A 229 -6.49 3.89 -12.82
C GLY A 229 -6.96 3.85 -11.38
N GLY A 230 -8.26 3.56 -11.17
CA GLY A 230 -8.89 3.47 -9.86
C GLY A 230 -9.70 4.72 -9.47
N ASN A 231 -10.36 4.62 -8.31
CA ASN A 231 -11.14 5.72 -7.73
C ASN A 231 -10.61 6.04 -6.34
N PHE A 232 -10.30 7.29 -6.07
CA PHE A 232 -9.64 7.72 -4.85
C PHE A 232 -10.40 8.83 -4.15
N TYR A 233 -10.51 8.72 -2.85
CA TYR A 233 -10.81 9.82 -1.96
C TYR A 233 -9.72 9.88 -0.90
N ILE A 234 -8.93 10.93 -0.92
CA ILE A 234 -7.82 11.16 0.01
C ILE A 234 -8.15 12.41 0.82
N ASN A 235 -8.15 12.28 2.15
CA ASN A 235 -8.27 13.39 3.09
C ASN A 235 -7.07 13.32 4.04
N ALA A 236 -6.06 14.14 3.77
CA ALA A 236 -4.78 14.17 4.44
C ALA A 236 -4.59 15.51 5.18
N ASP A 237 -4.02 15.46 6.37
CA ASP A 237 -3.67 16.67 7.11
C ASP A 237 -2.31 17.24 6.67
N ASP A 238 -1.54 16.46 5.92
CA ASP A 238 -0.30 16.88 5.28
C ASP A 238 -0.49 16.89 3.74
N GLU A 239 0.46 16.38 2.95
CA GLU A 239 0.33 16.28 1.50
C GLU A 239 -0.68 15.18 1.12
N GLY A 240 -1.47 15.45 0.09
CA GLY A 240 -2.35 14.40 -0.46
C GLY A 240 -1.56 13.23 -1.03
N ILE A 241 -0.61 13.52 -1.91
CA ILE A 241 0.35 12.57 -2.48
C ILE A 241 1.72 13.22 -2.51
N TYR A 242 2.72 12.52 -1.96
CA TYR A 242 4.12 12.95 -1.93
C TYR A 242 5.06 11.93 -2.60
N ALA A 243 6.01 12.44 -3.38
CA ALA A 243 7.09 11.62 -3.97
C ALA A 243 8.38 12.43 -4.18
N PRO A 244 9.55 11.94 -3.72
CA PRO A 244 10.81 12.64 -3.95
C PRO A 244 11.25 12.63 -5.42
N SER A 245 10.92 11.61 -6.21
CA SER A 245 11.30 11.53 -7.63
C SER A 245 10.19 12.07 -8.53
N SER A 246 9.07 11.37 -8.64
CA SER A 246 7.98 11.79 -9.52
C SER A 246 6.62 11.30 -9.07
N ILE A 247 5.59 12.05 -9.45
CA ILE A 247 4.19 11.60 -9.43
C ILE A 247 3.72 11.55 -10.87
N SER A 248 3.18 10.40 -11.29
CA SER A 248 2.60 10.23 -12.62
C SER A 248 1.15 9.75 -12.49
N VAL A 249 0.23 10.45 -13.16
CA VAL A 249 -1.18 10.08 -13.25
C VAL A 249 -1.56 10.00 -14.71
N SER A 250 -1.97 8.82 -15.19
CA SER A 250 -2.38 8.63 -16.58
C SER A 250 -3.88 8.35 -16.74
N ALA A 251 -4.54 7.91 -15.68
CA ALA A 251 -5.99 7.69 -15.63
C ALA A 251 -6.46 7.58 -14.17
N GLY A 252 -7.77 7.40 -13.97
CA GLY A 252 -8.44 7.28 -12.68
C GLY A 252 -9.23 8.53 -12.31
N ASN A 253 -10.02 8.39 -11.25
CA ASN A 253 -10.81 9.48 -10.69
C ASN A 253 -10.34 9.70 -9.25
N MET A 254 -9.89 10.89 -8.93
CA MET A 254 -9.41 11.16 -7.58
C MET A 254 -9.94 12.49 -7.04
N THR A 255 -10.40 12.48 -5.82
CA THR A 255 -10.62 13.67 -5.01
C THR A 255 -9.53 13.69 -3.94
N VAL A 256 -8.73 14.73 -3.94
CA VAL A 256 -7.62 14.92 -2.99
C VAL A 256 -7.89 16.15 -2.16
N LYS A 257 -8.24 15.93 -0.89
CA LYS A 257 -8.34 16.98 0.11
C LYS A 257 -7.08 16.95 0.98
N SER A 258 -6.38 18.08 1.08
CA SER A 258 -5.15 18.19 1.87
C SER A 258 -5.07 19.52 2.59
N LYS A 259 -4.41 19.54 3.75
CA LYS A 259 -4.09 20.79 4.46
C LYS A 259 -2.79 21.42 3.96
N LYS A 260 -1.95 20.69 3.24
CA LYS A 260 -0.77 21.19 2.52
C LYS A 260 -0.94 21.01 1.02
N THR A 261 0.15 20.81 0.29
CA THR A 261 0.12 20.61 -1.16
C THR A 261 -0.61 19.31 -1.52
N ALA A 262 -1.55 19.35 -2.44
CA ALA A 262 -2.30 18.14 -2.79
C ALA A 262 -1.44 17.10 -3.52
N LEU A 263 -0.66 17.52 -4.54
CA LEU A 263 0.29 16.66 -5.24
C LEU A 263 1.67 17.31 -5.21
N MET A 264 2.61 16.75 -4.45
CA MET A 264 3.96 17.26 -4.28
C MET A 264 5.00 16.26 -4.74
N ALA A 265 5.71 16.57 -5.82
CA ALA A 265 6.90 15.85 -6.28
C ALA A 265 8.12 16.77 -6.17
N LEU A 266 9.26 16.28 -5.62
CA LEU A 266 10.47 17.10 -5.66
C LEU A 266 11.07 17.18 -7.07
N GLY A 267 10.88 16.12 -7.88
CA GLY A 267 11.31 16.07 -9.28
C GLY A 267 10.17 16.45 -10.24
N THR A 268 9.47 15.47 -10.79
CA THR A 268 8.54 15.67 -11.91
C THR A 268 7.10 15.31 -11.54
N LEU A 269 6.15 16.14 -11.94
CA LEU A 269 4.72 15.87 -11.87
C LEU A 269 4.17 15.71 -13.30
N ASN A 270 3.76 14.48 -13.65
CA ASN A 270 3.24 14.11 -14.97
C ASN A 270 1.75 13.77 -14.87
N LEU A 271 0.87 14.68 -15.22
CA LEU A 271 -0.57 14.48 -15.21
C LEU A 271 -1.05 14.34 -16.67
N LYS A 272 -1.19 13.09 -17.14
CA LYS A 272 -1.49 12.79 -18.55
C LYS A 272 -2.94 12.46 -18.81
N GLY A 273 -3.72 12.16 -17.77
CA GLY A 273 -5.14 11.86 -17.88
C GLY A 273 -5.80 11.69 -16.51
N GLY A 274 -7.11 11.37 -16.52
CA GLY A 274 -7.92 11.19 -15.34
C GLY A 274 -8.67 12.44 -14.89
N LEU A 275 -9.56 12.26 -13.93
CA LEU A 275 -10.28 13.32 -13.24
C LEU A 275 -9.59 13.56 -11.89
N ILE A 276 -9.09 14.76 -11.68
CA ILE A 276 -8.34 15.12 -10.46
C ILE A 276 -9.04 16.33 -9.84
N ASP A 277 -9.81 16.10 -8.79
CA ASP A 277 -10.46 17.13 -8.01
C ASP A 277 -9.66 17.42 -6.75
N ILE A 278 -9.14 18.62 -6.62
CA ILE A 278 -8.29 19.05 -5.50
C ILE A 278 -9.05 20.03 -4.62
N ILE A 279 -9.03 19.77 -3.32
CA ILE A 279 -9.61 20.64 -2.29
C ILE A 279 -8.49 21.01 -1.32
N THR A 280 -7.99 22.25 -1.42
CA THR A 280 -6.90 22.76 -0.58
C THR A 280 -6.87 24.28 -0.59
N ASP A 281 -6.41 24.88 0.51
CA ASP A 281 -6.11 26.32 0.60
C ASP A 281 -4.62 26.63 0.28
N ASN A 282 -3.81 25.59 0.06
CA ASN A 282 -2.38 25.66 -0.26
C ASN A 282 -2.14 25.43 -1.76
N PRO A 283 -0.91 25.55 -2.27
CA PRO A 283 -0.62 25.23 -3.66
C PRO A 283 -1.12 23.84 -4.03
N PRO A 284 -1.98 23.70 -5.06
CA PRO A 284 -2.55 22.40 -5.39
C PRO A 284 -1.52 21.44 -5.94
N LEU A 285 -0.54 21.93 -6.66
CA LEU A 285 0.53 21.18 -7.32
C LEU A 285 1.88 21.82 -7.00
N SER A 286 2.90 21.00 -6.73
CA SER A 286 4.29 21.45 -6.54
C SER A 286 5.26 20.43 -7.12
N ALA A 287 6.13 20.87 -8.04
CA ALA A 287 7.21 20.05 -8.59
C ALA A 287 8.29 20.94 -9.21
N ALA A 288 9.52 20.40 -9.39
CA ALA A 288 10.55 21.08 -10.18
C ALA A 288 10.15 21.21 -11.65
N GLN A 289 9.42 20.22 -12.17
CA GLN A 289 8.86 20.21 -13.50
C GLN A 289 7.43 19.67 -13.47
N THR A 290 6.51 20.34 -14.14
CA THR A 290 5.11 19.90 -14.26
C THR A 290 4.75 19.76 -15.73
N ASP A 291 4.19 18.61 -16.12
CA ASP A 291 3.72 18.31 -17.46
C ASP A 291 2.25 17.83 -17.40
N ILE A 292 1.34 18.69 -17.84
CA ILE A 292 -0.10 18.43 -17.84
C ILE A 292 -0.56 18.13 -19.27
N GLY A 293 -1.06 16.91 -19.46
CA GLY A 293 -1.62 16.47 -20.73
C GLY A 293 -3.04 17.01 -20.97
N ARG A 294 -3.49 16.96 -22.21
CA ARG A 294 -4.82 17.44 -22.61
C ARG A 294 -5.97 16.62 -22.02
N ASP A 295 -5.69 15.35 -21.70
CA ASP A 295 -6.69 14.41 -21.18
C ASP A 295 -6.77 14.42 -19.63
N ALA A 296 -5.94 15.23 -18.96
CA ALA A 296 -6.02 15.46 -17.53
C ALA A 296 -7.05 16.58 -17.25
N LEU A 297 -8.12 16.21 -16.58
CA LEU A 297 -9.15 17.15 -16.14
C LEU A 297 -8.93 17.47 -14.66
N ILE A 298 -8.44 18.67 -14.39
CA ILE A 298 -8.07 19.09 -13.04
C ILE A 298 -8.97 20.21 -12.59
N THR A 299 -9.58 20.06 -11.41
CA THR A 299 -10.28 21.14 -10.72
C THR A 299 -9.61 21.43 -9.39
N VAL A 300 -9.67 22.68 -8.95
CA VAL A 300 -9.20 23.12 -7.64
C VAL A 300 -10.30 23.94 -7.00
N ASN A 301 -10.78 23.46 -5.83
CA ASN A 301 -11.90 24.08 -5.11
C ASN A 301 -13.13 24.30 -6.02
N GLY A 302 -13.42 23.32 -6.87
CA GLY A 302 -14.54 23.34 -7.81
C GLY A 302 -14.35 24.20 -9.06
N GLN A 303 -13.16 24.79 -9.28
CA GLN A 303 -12.85 25.58 -10.47
C GLN A 303 -11.83 24.87 -11.36
N PRO A 304 -11.97 24.95 -12.71
CA PRO A 304 -10.97 24.37 -13.60
C PRO A 304 -9.57 24.94 -13.32
N TYR A 305 -8.60 24.06 -13.13
CA TYR A 305 -7.20 24.47 -12.93
C TYR A 305 -6.60 25.01 -14.24
N LYS A 306 -5.99 26.18 -14.14
CA LYS A 306 -5.22 26.80 -15.23
C LYS A 306 -3.78 26.92 -14.74
N PRO A 307 -2.81 26.18 -15.33
CA PRO A 307 -1.40 26.26 -14.96
C PRO A 307 -0.75 27.59 -15.26
#